data_bf8e73e61b5c1d80b931a6b18ce30838
#
_entry.id   bf8e73e61b5c1d80b931a6b18ce30838
#
_cell.length_a   1.000
_cell.length_b   1.000
_cell.length_c   1.000
_cell.angle_alpha   90.00
_cell.angle_beta   90.00
_cell.angle_gamma   90.00
#
_symmetry.space_group_name_H-M   'P 1'
#
loop_
_entity.id
_entity.type
_entity.pdbx_description
1 polymer ?
#
loop_
_entity_poly.entity_id
_entity_poly.type
_entity_poly.pdbx_seq_one_letter_code
_entity_poly.pdbx_strand_id
1 'polypeptide(L)'
;MPVAAVIAEWNPLHRGHLLPLEAARHRGATHTVAIVSGNFVQRGEPALCPWQYRVAAALHSGVDLVLQLPLPYAVSTAEHFAAGAVQSLSALGCVDTLVFGSECGDLAALQRVAAALESPALPAELAPRLASGL
;
A
#
# COMPACT_ATOMS: atom_id res chain seq x y z
N MET A 1 1.18 -7.59 21.03
CA MET A 1 0.36 -6.38 20.74
C MET A 1 0.17 -6.31 19.24
N PRO A 2 -1.06 -6.38 18.69
CA PRO A 2 -1.23 -6.40 17.24
C PRO A 2 -0.84 -5.05 16.61
N VAL A 3 0.04 -5.11 15.62
CA VAL A 3 0.51 -3.96 14.85
C VAL A 3 -0.08 -4.03 13.45
N ALA A 4 -0.81 -3.01 13.03
CA ALA A 4 -1.33 -2.89 11.68
C ALA A 4 -0.47 -1.93 10.84
N ALA A 5 -0.24 -2.28 9.58
CA ALA A 5 0.48 -1.42 8.65
C ALA A 5 -0.36 -1.01 7.46
N VAL A 6 -0.04 0.13 6.89
CA VAL A 6 -0.60 0.64 5.63
C VAL A 6 0.53 1.01 4.68
N ILE A 7 0.31 0.75 3.39
CA ILE A 7 1.19 1.18 2.29
C ILE A 7 0.50 2.34 1.60
N ALA A 8 1.18 3.48 1.44
CA ALA A 8 0.55 4.68 0.92
C ALA A 8 1.52 5.62 0.20
N GLU A 9 0.97 6.56 -0.55
CA GLU A 9 1.69 7.73 -1.04
C GLU A 9 1.34 8.98 -0.23
N TRP A 10 0.04 9.13 0.12
CA TRP A 10 -0.49 10.29 0.83
C TRP A 10 -0.06 11.63 0.21
N ASN A 11 -0.44 11.84 -1.00
CA ASN A 11 -0.01 12.96 -1.81
C ASN A 11 -1.16 13.93 -2.21
N PRO A 12 -1.75 14.69 -1.26
CA PRO A 12 -1.50 14.73 0.19
C PRO A 12 -2.29 13.70 0.99
N LEU A 13 -2.02 13.62 2.31
CA LEU A 13 -2.86 12.86 3.25
C LEU A 13 -4.23 13.53 3.40
N HIS A 14 -5.31 12.75 3.36
CA HIS A 14 -6.68 13.21 3.62
C HIS A 14 -7.47 12.18 4.45
N ARG A 15 -8.66 12.57 4.92
CA ARG A 15 -9.45 11.73 5.86
C ARG A 15 -9.76 10.34 5.34
N GLY A 16 -10.02 10.17 4.05
CA GLY A 16 -10.27 8.85 3.44
C GLY A 16 -9.08 7.88 3.57
N HIS A 17 -7.87 8.40 3.64
CA HIS A 17 -6.68 7.57 3.86
C HIS A 17 -6.54 7.03 5.29
N LEU A 18 -7.27 7.59 6.25
CA LEU A 18 -7.23 7.16 7.64
C LEU A 18 -8.23 6.04 7.94
N LEU A 19 -9.24 5.85 7.10
CA LEU A 19 -10.28 4.84 7.31
C LEU A 19 -9.74 3.41 7.49
N PRO A 20 -8.75 2.92 6.72
CA PRO A 20 -8.18 1.60 6.95
C PRO A 20 -7.50 1.48 8.32
N LEU A 21 -6.83 2.54 8.77
CA LEU A 21 -6.17 2.57 10.09
C LEU A 21 -7.17 2.60 11.24
N GLU A 22 -8.23 3.39 11.10
CA GLU A 22 -9.35 3.41 12.05
C GLU A 22 -10.02 2.04 12.15
N ALA A 23 -10.29 1.41 11.01
CA ALA A 23 -10.84 0.06 10.95
C ALA A 23 -9.91 -0.98 11.61
N ALA A 24 -8.59 -0.87 11.43
CA ALA A 24 -7.62 -1.73 12.09
C ALA A 24 -7.67 -1.58 13.62
N ARG A 25 -7.76 -0.35 14.11
CA ARG A 25 -7.88 -0.07 15.55
C ARG A 25 -9.18 -0.62 16.14
N HIS A 26 -10.29 -0.46 15.46
CA HIS A 26 -11.57 -1.07 15.87
C HIS A 26 -11.52 -2.60 15.92
N ARG A 27 -10.62 -3.22 15.16
CA ARG A 27 -10.35 -4.67 15.19
C ARG A 27 -9.27 -5.09 16.19
N GLY A 28 -8.79 -4.16 17.02
CA GLY A 28 -7.86 -4.44 18.11
C GLY A 28 -6.39 -4.15 17.85
N ALA A 29 -6.03 -3.51 16.72
CA ALA A 29 -4.67 -3.05 16.51
C ALA A 29 -4.31 -1.99 17.57
N THR A 30 -3.20 -2.22 18.26
CA THR A 30 -2.71 -1.32 19.32
C THR A 30 -1.76 -0.28 18.77
N HIS A 31 -1.06 -0.59 17.69
CA HIS A 31 -0.13 0.31 17.01
C HIS A 31 -0.33 0.27 15.50
N THR A 32 0.01 1.37 14.85
CA THR A 32 -0.11 1.55 13.40
C THR A 32 1.21 2.00 12.80
N VAL A 33 1.60 1.35 11.72
CA VAL A 33 2.79 1.67 10.93
C VAL A 33 2.36 2.11 9.54
N ALA A 34 2.93 3.16 9.02
CA ALA A 34 2.77 3.53 7.62
C ALA A 34 4.10 3.46 6.89
N ILE A 35 4.13 2.82 5.72
CA ILE A 35 5.24 2.97 4.79
C ILE A 35 4.79 3.81 3.61
N VAL A 36 5.50 4.91 3.37
CA VAL A 36 5.04 5.99 2.47
C VAL A 36 6.15 6.38 1.51
N SER A 37 5.80 6.68 0.26
CA SER A 37 6.76 7.23 -0.71
C SER A 37 7.40 8.53 -0.20
N GLY A 38 8.67 8.74 -0.54
CA GLY A 38 9.44 9.93 -0.19
C GLY A 38 9.01 11.18 -0.96
N ASN A 39 9.97 12.00 -1.37
CA ASN A 39 9.70 13.23 -2.14
C ASN A 39 9.29 12.96 -3.60
N PHE A 40 9.41 11.72 -4.07
CA PHE A 40 8.91 11.26 -5.34
C PHE A 40 7.89 10.15 -5.12
N VAL A 41 6.79 10.22 -5.85
CA VAL A 41 5.70 9.25 -5.81
C VAL A 41 5.80 8.28 -6.98
N GLN A 42 4.86 7.35 -7.08
CA GLN A 42 4.81 6.38 -8.15
C GLN A 42 4.87 7.07 -9.51
N ARG A 43 5.55 6.45 -10.48
CA ARG A 43 5.87 7.00 -11.81
C ARG A 43 6.91 8.13 -11.82
N GLY A 44 7.54 8.42 -10.67
CA GLY A 44 8.63 9.38 -10.59
C GLY A 44 8.21 10.85 -10.53
N GLU A 45 6.93 11.13 -10.28
CA GLU A 45 6.46 12.51 -10.12
C GLU A 45 6.89 13.08 -8.76
N PRO A 46 7.21 14.37 -8.68
CA PRO A 46 7.42 15.03 -7.39
C PRO A 46 6.14 15.03 -6.56
N ALA A 47 6.27 14.76 -5.27
CA ALA A 47 5.16 14.87 -4.35
C ALA A 47 4.68 16.33 -4.19
N LEU A 48 3.37 16.53 -4.04
CA LEU A 48 2.78 17.87 -3.82
C LEU A 48 3.31 18.55 -2.56
N CYS A 49 3.63 17.76 -1.53
CA CYS A 49 4.20 18.26 -0.27
C CYS A 49 5.51 17.54 0.04
N PRO A 50 6.51 18.24 0.57
CA PRO A 50 7.74 17.64 1.07
C PRO A 50 7.46 16.52 2.07
N TRP A 51 8.34 15.52 2.10
CA TRP A 51 8.24 14.33 2.94
C TRP A 51 7.90 14.64 4.40
N GLN A 52 8.64 15.59 5.01
CA GLN A 52 8.48 15.92 6.42
C GLN A 52 7.07 16.40 6.80
N TYR A 53 6.39 17.13 5.91
CA TYR A 53 5.01 17.58 6.16
C TYR A 53 4.02 16.43 6.10
N ARG A 54 4.22 15.47 5.19
CA ARG A 54 3.37 14.28 5.08
C ARG A 54 3.57 13.36 6.29
N VAL A 55 4.81 13.21 6.76
CA VAL A 55 5.11 12.49 8.02
C VAL A 55 4.45 13.17 9.21
N ALA A 56 4.62 14.48 9.35
CA ALA A 56 4.00 15.22 10.45
C ALA A 56 2.48 15.07 10.44
N ALA A 57 1.84 15.19 9.28
CA ALA A 57 0.39 15.02 9.15
C ALA A 57 -0.05 13.60 9.55
N ALA A 58 0.70 12.56 9.16
CA ALA A 58 0.41 11.19 9.53
C ALA A 58 0.52 10.95 11.05
N LEU A 59 1.60 11.41 11.67
CA LEU A 59 1.81 11.29 13.12
C LEU A 59 0.73 12.05 13.90
N HIS A 60 0.38 13.27 13.50
CA HIS A 60 -0.72 14.04 14.10
C HIS A 60 -2.09 13.37 13.93
N SER A 61 -2.25 12.59 12.86
CA SER A 61 -3.47 11.79 12.64
C SER A 61 -3.48 10.48 13.41
N GLY A 62 -2.45 10.25 14.23
CA GLY A 62 -2.38 9.10 15.14
C GLY A 62 -1.66 7.88 14.58
N VAL A 63 -0.93 7.97 13.48
CA VAL A 63 0.01 6.91 13.07
C VAL A 63 1.18 6.89 14.05
N ASP A 64 1.58 5.71 14.53
CA ASP A 64 2.60 5.58 15.56
C ASP A 64 4.02 5.59 14.96
N LEU A 65 4.20 5.07 13.76
CA LEU A 65 5.48 5.03 13.05
C LEU A 65 5.28 5.26 11.55
N VAL A 66 6.07 6.16 10.98
CA VAL A 66 6.10 6.39 9.52
C VAL A 66 7.48 6.05 8.98
N LEU A 67 7.51 5.13 8.03
CA LEU A 67 8.71 4.71 7.31
C LEU A 67 8.69 5.27 5.89
N GLN A 68 9.85 5.63 5.38
CA GLN A 68 9.99 6.00 3.98
C GLN A 68 10.25 4.76 3.13
N LEU A 69 9.42 4.55 2.10
CA LEU A 69 9.70 3.54 1.10
C LEU A 69 10.96 3.93 0.32
N PRO A 70 11.94 3.03 0.17
CA PRO A 70 13.15 3.33 -0.59
C PRO A 70 12.84 3.77 -2.02
N LEU A 71 13.55 4.78 -2.49
CA LEU A 71 13.30 5.45 -3.77
C LEU A 71 13.15 4.48 -4.97
N PRO A 72 13.97 3.44 -5.13
CA PRO A 72 13.83 2.52 -6.28
C PRO A 72 12.45 1.84 -6.34
N TYR A 73 11.83 1.58 -5.20
CA TYR A 73 10.47 1.03 -5.14
C TYR A 73 9.42 2.13 -5.29
N ALA A 74 9.63 3.27 -4.65
CA ALA A 74 8.66 4.37 -4.64
C ALA A 74 8.34 4.90 -6.06
N VAL A 75 9.31 4.93 -6.96
CA VAL A 75 9.15 5.46 -8.34
C VAL A 75 8.88 4.37 -9.39
N SER A 76 8.68 3.13 -8.98
CA SER A 76 8.51 2.01 -9.88
C SER A 76 7.04 1.71 -10.24
N THR A 77 6.78 0.58 -10.88
CA THR A 77 5.42 0.09 -11.17
C THR A 77 4.66 -0.22 -9.87
N ALA A 78 3.33 -0.29 -9.93
CA ALA A 78 2.50 -0.61 -8.77
C ALA A 78 2.89 -1.94 -8.11
N GLU A 79 3.26 -2.93 -8.89
CA GLU A 79 3.72 -4.24 -8.43
C GLU A 79 5.02 -4.13 -7.61
N HIS A 80 6.05 -3.48 -8.17
CA HIS A 80 7.32 -3.29 -7.46
C HIS A 80 7.20 -2.37 -6.25
N PHE A 81 6.34 -1.35 -6.34
CA PHE A 81 6.01 -0.49 -5.21
C PHE A 81 5.42 -1.31 -4.05
N ALA A 82 4.42 -2.12 -4.34
CA ALA A 82 3.78 -2.97 -3.34
C ALA A 82 4.75 -4.04 -2.79
N ALA A 83 5.51 -4.70 -3.67
CA ALA A 83 6.48 -5.73 -3.26
C ALA A 83 7.57 -5.15 -2.35
N GLY A 84 8.15 -4.00 -2.70
CA GLY A 84 9.17 -3.34 -1.88
C GLY A 84 8.63 -2.89 -0.53
N ALA A 85 7.39 -2.39 -0.50
CA ALA A 85 6.74 -2.00 0.74
C ALA A 85 6.44 -3.21 1.65
N VAL A 86 5.89 -4.29 1.10
CA VAL A 86 5.62 -5.54 1.85
C VAL A 86 6.92 -6.15 2.38
N GLN A 87 7.98 -6.21 1.56
CA GLN A 87 9.30 -6.70 2.00
C GLN A 87 9.86 -5.87 3.15
N SER A 88 9.76 -4.54 3.05
CA SER A 88 10.23 -3.63 4.10
C SER A 88 9.46 -3.82 5.41
N LEU A 89 8.13 -3.94 5.35
CA LEU A 89 7.28 -4.20 6.51
C LEU A 89 7.54 -5.59 7.12
N SER A 90 7.76 -6.61 6.29
CA SER A 90 8.13 -7.95 6.75
C SER A 90 9.49 -7.97 7.46
N ALA A 91 10.47 -7.25 6.92
CA ALA A 91 11.80 -7.13 7.52
C ALA A 91 11.79 -6.40 8.87
N LEU A 92 10.79 -5.54 9.11
CA LEU A 92 10.60 -4.88 10.40
C LEU A 92 10.26 -5.90 11.52
N GLY A 93 9.66 -7.03 11.19
CA GLY A 93 9.46 -8.17 12.09
C GLY A 93 8.40 -7.97 13.19
N CYS A 94 7.66 -6.86 13.18
CA CYS A 94 6.67 -6.55 14.21
C CYS A 94 5.26 -6.24 13.62
N VAL A 95 5.07 -6.33 12.32
CA VAL A 95 3.78 -6.06 11.67
C VAL A 95 2.99 -7.36 11.55
N ASP A 96 1.80 -7.38 12.13
CA ASP A 96 0.91 -8.55 12.12
C ASP A 96 -0.11 -8.51 10.99
N THR A 97 -0.52 -7.31 10.57
CA THR A 97 -1.62 -7.13 9.62
C THR A 97 -1.35 -5.97 8.66
N LEU A 98 -1.52 -6.23 7.36
CA LEU A 98 -1.56 -5.19 6.35
C LEU A 98 -3.02 -4.78 6.13
N VAL A 99 -3.31 -3.48 6.16
CA VAL A 99 -4.63 -2.92 5.90
C VAL A 99 -4.62 -2.02 4.66
N PHE A 100 -5.67 -2.10 3.88
CA PHE A 100 -5.84 -1.28 2.68
C PHE A 100 -7.32 -1.05 2.39
N GLY A 101 -7.60 0.00 1.63
CA GLY A 101 -8.95 0.29 1.13
C GLY A 101 -9.26 -0.55 -0.11
N SER A 102 -10.53 -0.96 -0.25
CA SER A 102 -11.06 -1.63 -1.43
C SER A 102 -12.50 -1.18 -1.66
N GLU A 103 -12.87 -0.96 -2.91
CA GLU A 103 -14.25 -0.57 -3.26
C GLU A 103 -15.27 -1.66 -2.94
N CYS A 104 -14.90 -2.94 -3.15
CA CYS A 104 -15.80 -4.06 -2.87
C CYS A 104 -15.76 -4.55 -1.42
N GLY A 105 -14.68 -4.28 -0.67
CA GLY A 105 -14.51 -4.75 0.71
C GLY A 105 -14.46 -6.27 0.86
N ASP A 106 -14.40 -7.03 -0.23
CA ASP A 106 -14.38 -8.51 -0.24
C ASP A 106 -12.95 -9.03 -0.46
N LEU A 107 -12.28 -9.36 0.65
CA LEU A 107 -10.91 -9.91 0.61
C LEU A 107 -10.85 -11.25 -0.14
N ALA A 108 -11.86 -12.10 -0.01
CA ALA A 108 -11.89 -13.40 -0.68
C ALA A 108 -11.99 -13.23 -2.21
N ALA A 109 -12.77 -12.26 -2.69
CA ALA A 109 -12.82 -11.92 -4.10
C ALA A 109 -11.47 -11.40 -4.61
N LEU A 110 -10.82 -10.51 -3.86
CA LEU A 110 -9.49 -10.00 -4.21
C LEU A 110 -8.43 -11.12 -4.25
N GLN A 111 -8.45 -12.05 -3.30
CA GLN A 111 -7.55 -13.19 -3.29
C GLN A 111 -7.76 -14.13 -4.49
N ARG A 112 -9.02 -14.35 -4.90
CA ARG A 112 -9.31 -15.12 -6.13
C ARG A 112 -8.74 -14.45 -7.38
N VAL A 113 -8.88 -13.13 -7.48
CA VAL A 113 -8.31 -12.36 -8.60
C VAL A 113 -6.78 -12.43 -8.57
N ALA A 114 -6.16 -12.24 -7.42
CA ALA A 114 -4.71 -12.33 -7.27
C ALA A 114 -4.19 -13.72 -7.70
N ALA A 115 -4.83 -14.80 -7.25
CA ALA A 115 -4.48 -16.16 -7.64
C ALA A 115 -4.64 -16.39 -9.16
N ALA A 116 -5.65 -15.79 -9.79
CA ALA A 116 -5.83 -15.88 -11.24
C ALA A 116 -4.71 -15.11 -11.98
N LEU A 117 -4.31 -13.93 -11.48
CA LEU A 117 -3.21 -13.15 -12.07
C LEU A 117 -1.85 -13.87 -11.98
N GLU A 118 -1.63 -14.65 -10.93
CA GLU A 118 -0.41 -15.46 -10.76
C GLU A 118 -0.44 -16.79 -11.54
N SER A 119 -1.56 -17.13 -12.15
CA SER A 119 -1.71 -18.36 -12.91
C SER A 119 -0.82 -18.37 -14.15
N PRO A 120 0.00 -19.42 -14.35
CA PRO A 120 0.80 -19.56 -15.57
C PRO A 120 -0.03 -19.69 -16.86
N ALA A 121 -1.32 -20.00 -16.76
CA ALA A 121 -2.25 -20.06 -17.88
C ALA A 121 -2.70 -18.67 -18.36
N LEU A 122 -2.65 -17.65 -17.51
CA LEU A 122 -3.18 -16.32 -17.82
C LEU A 122 -2.54 -15.67 -19.07
N PRO A 123 -1.22 -15.70 -19.30
CA PRO A 123 -0.62 -15.13 -20.51
C PRO A 123 -1.15 -15.77 -21.79
N ALA A 124 -1.36 -17.10 -21.78
CA ALA A 124 -1.89 -17.82 -22.93
C ALA A 124 -3.36 -17.50 -23.21
N GLU A 125 -4.14 -17.24 -22.18
CA GLU A 125 -5.55 -16.84 -22.29
C GLU A 125 -5.73 -15.38 -22.69
N LEU A 126 -4.84 -14.50 -22.24
CA LEU A 126 -4.88 -13.05 -22.52
C LEU A 126 -4.37 -12.71 -23.95
N ALA A 127 -3.35 -13.42 -24.44
CA ALA A 127 -2.72 -13.09 -25.72
C ALA A 127 -3.72 -12.99 -26.88
N PRO A 128 -4.69 -13.91 -27.08
CA PRO A 128 -5.67 -13.79 -28.15
C PRO A 128 -6.61 -12.61 -27.98
N ARG A 129 -6.98 -12.27 -26.72
CA ARG A 129 -7.88 -11.15 -26.42
C ARG A 129 -7.22 -9.80 -26.66
N LEU A 130 -5.97 -9.65 -26.24
CA LEU A 130 -5.16 -8.46 -26.52
C LEU A 130 -4.92 -8.26 -28.02
N ALA A 131 -4.71 -9.35 -28.76
CA ALA A 131 -4.56 -9.30 -30.22
C ALA A 131 -5.86 -8.88 -30.94
N SER A 132 -7.02 -9.11 -30.35
CA SER A 132 -8.33 -8.71 -30.89
C SER A 132 -8.76 -7.27 -30.51
N GLY A 133 -7.91 -6.54 -29.79
CA GLY A 133 -8.14 -5.13 -29.46
C GLY A 133 -9.05 -4.90 -28.26
N LEU A 134 -9.10 -5.85 -27.31
CA LEU A 134 -9.74 -5.68 -26.00
C LEU A 134 -8.78 -5.06 -24.99
#